data_b6929b61795342c5e48d99403dec5a6a
#
_entry.id   b6929b61795342c5e48d99403dec5a6a
#
_cell.length_a   1.000
_cell.length_b   1.000
_cell.length_c   1.000
_cell.angle_alpha   90.00
_cell.angle_beta   90.00
_cell.angle_gamma   90.00
#
_symmetry.space_group_name_H-M   'P 1'
#
loop_
_entity.id
_entity.type
_entity.pdbx_description
1 polymer ?
#
loop_
_entity_poly.entity_id
_entity_poly.type
_entity_poly.pdbx_seq_one_letter_code
_entity_poly.pdbx_strand_id
1 'polypeptide(L)'
;MDHRDLLNRLLPDDDPDDLQVRQGQFHIVVMGADRVVCLPRTPAAADRLPTRAAVLHALARLDLGFRTPEPLSQGGAPGTGETPFLVLSRIPGQPLKADALNDAHVIDSVAAQYAALLSGLARAGADETVRAVIPQAPEDHWRRFADDVRAELFQLMSGSGRLRAERELAALDGLPHVTHAVVHGDLGAENVLWEWADGLPRLSGVLDWDDVALGDPAEDLAAISASYGPELLKRVLALGAGSHRELLARIAAIRGTFALQQALYAVRDGDAEELADGLTGYR
;
A
#
# COMPACT_ATOMS: atom_id res chain seq x y z
N MET A 1 9.05 -28.87 9.72
CA MET A 1 7.57 -29.09 9.64
C MET A 1 7.19 -28.82 8.19
N ASP A 2 6.47 -29.74 7.56
CA ASP A 2 6.01 -29.52 6.18
C ASP A 2 5.02 -28.32 6.19
N HIS A 3 5.10 -27.43 5.21
CA HIS A 3 4.17 -26.30 5.09
C HIS A 3 2.70 -26.76 5.09
N ARG A 4 2.41 -27.95 4.59
CA ARG A 4 1.08 -28.56 4.58
C ARG A 4 0.55 -28.80 5.98
N ASP A 5 1.37 -29.36 6.88
CA ASP A 5 0.96 -29.60 8.28
C ASP A 5 0.70 -28.29 9.03
N LEU A 6 1.51 -27.27 8.73
CA LEU A 6 1.32 -25.92 9.28
C LEU A 6 0.00 -25.32 8.79
N LEU A 7 -0.27 -25.35 7.49
CA LEU A 7 -1.50 -24.81 6.92
C LEU A 7 -2.75 -25.52 7.43
N ASN A 8 -2.76 -26.85 7.53
CA ASN A 8 -3.87 -27.62 8.11
C ASN A 8 -4.17 -27.20 9.56
N ARG A 9 -3.14 -26.80 10.31
CA ARG A 9 -3.31 -26.31 11.70
C ARG A 9 -3.83 -24.87 11.75
N LEU A 10 -3.42 -24.01 10.82
CA LEU A 10 -3.77 -22.60 10.80
C LEU A 10 -5.11 -22.31 10.09
N LEU A 11 -5.51 -23.19 9.19
CA LEU A 11 -6.72 -23.15 8.39
C LEU A 11 -7.47 -24.50 8.54
N PRO A 12 -7.93 -24.84 9.76
CA PRO A 12 -8.47 -26.17 10.03
C PRO A 12 -9.83 -26.45 9.37
N ASP A 13 -10.56 -25.40 9.03
CA ASP A 13 -11.92 -25.46 8.45
C ASP A 13 -11.90 -25.34 6.92
N ASP A 14 -10.72 -25.15 6.32
CA ASP A 14 -10.54 -24.98 4.87
C ASP A 14 -10.11 -26.31 4.22
N ASP A 15 -10.67 -26.60 3.02
CA ASP A 15 -10.17 -27.68 2.19
C ASP A 15 -8.82 -27.26 1.56
N PRO A 16 -7.74 -28.05 1.72
CA PRO A 16 -6.45 -27.73 1.11
C PRO A 16 -6.48 -27.50 -0.40
N ASP A 17 -7.43 -28.13 -1.11
CA ASP A 17 -7.56 -27.98 -2.56
C ASP A 17 -8.26 -26.66 -2.96
N ASP A 18 -8.96 -26.00 -2.03
CA ASP A 18 -9.64 -24.70 -2.26
C ASP A 18 -8.75 -23.50 -1.87
N LEU A 19 -7.59 -23.75 -1.24
CA LEU A 19 -6.68 -22.69 -0.83
C LEU A 19 -6.06 -21.96 -2.04
N GLN A 20 -6.15 -20.64 -2.01
CA GLN A 20 -5.51 -19.82 -3.03
C GLN A 20 -4.14 -19.35 -2.51
N VAL A 21 -3.10 -19.65 -3.26
CA VAL A 21 -1.73 -19.24 -2.94
C VAL A 21 -1.31 -18.10 -3.85
N ARG A 22 -0.86 -17.00 -3.27
CA ARG A 22 -0.24 -15.88 -3.97
C ARG A 22 1.17 -15.67 -3.45
N GLN A 23 2.05 -15.31 -4.33
CA GLN A 23 3.43 -14.96 -3.98
C GLN A 23 3.58 -13.45 -4.10
N GLY A 24 3.62 -12.77 -2.96
CA GLY A 24 3.99 -11.36 -2.89
C GLY A 24 5.50 -11.18 -2.76
N GLN A 25 5.92 -9.94 -2.71
CA GLN A 25 7.33 -9.55 -2.58
C GLN A 25 7.97 -10.13 -1.31
N PHE A 26 7.37 -9.89 -0.16
CA PHE A 26 7.92 -10.27 1.15
C PHE A 26 7.34 -11.57 1.70
N HIS A 27 6.15 -11.97 1.24
CA HIS A 27 5.38 -13.06 1.82
C HIS A 27 4.79 -13.99 0.75
N ILE A 28 4.70 -15.28 1.09
CA ILE A 28 3.74 -16.18 0.47
C ILE A 28 2.43 -16.01 1.24
N VAL A 29 1.37 -15.71 0.53
CA VAL A 29 0.03 -15.46 1.09
C VAL A 29 -0.88 -16.61 0.72
N VAL A 30 -1.39 -17.33 1.73
CA VAL A 30 -2.34 -18.43 1.56
C VAL A 30 -3.71 -17.97 2.08
N MET A 31 -4.69 -17.94 1.19
CA MET A 31 -6.04 -17.47 1.50
C MET A 31 -6.99 -18.65 1.69
N GLY A 32 -7.55 -18.77 2.89
CA GLY A 32 -8.68 -19.61 3.22
C GLY A 32 -10.01 -18.86 3.09
N ALA A 33 -11.08 -19.41 3.64
CA ALA A 33 -12.43 -18.84 3.56
C ALA A 33 -12.55 -17.52 4.35
N ASP A 34 -12.07 -17.50 5.59
CA ASP A 34 -12.18 -16.38 6.54
C ASP A 34 -10.83 -15.84 7.04
N ARG A 35 -9.73 -16.49 6.68
CA ARG A 35 -8.37 -16.19 7.14
C ARG A 35 -7.38 -16.13 6.00
N VAL A 36 -6.29 -15.42 6.27
CA VAL A 36 -5.13 -15.31 5.39
C VAL A 36 -3.87 -15.64 6.20
N VAL A 37 -3.07 -16.57 5.71
CA VAL A 37 -1.77 -16.93 6.32
C VAL A 37 -0.66 -16.26 5.52
N CYS A 38 0.13 -15.42 6.17
CA CYS A 38 1.32 -14.79 5.62
C CYS A 38 2.56 -15.54 6.09
N LEU A 39 3.33 -16.11 5.15
CA LEU A 39 4.59 -16.81 5.40
C LEU A 39 5.72 -15.96 4.84
N PRO A 40 6.68 -15.48 5.64
CA PRO A 40 7.77 -14.64 5.16
C PRO A 40 8.70 -15.42 4.22
N ARG A 41 9.13 -14.79 3.13
CA ARG A 41 10.04 -15.40 2.14
C ARG A 41 11.51 -15.28 2.52
N THR A 42 11.82 -14.32 3.40
CA THR A 42 13.20 -14.03 3.82
C THR A 42 13.27 -13.87 5.34
N PRO A 43 14.47 -14.06 5.95
CA PRO A 43 14.67 -13.76 7.36
C PRO A 43 14.31 -12.33 7.74
N ALA A 44 14.63 -11.35 6.87
CA ALA A 44 14.29 -9.95 7.09
C ALA A 44 12.78 -9.71 7.12
N ALA A 45 11.99 -10.39 6.27
CA ALA A 45 10.54 -10.35 6.34
C ALA A 45 9.99 -11.01 7.61
N ALA A 46 10.62 -12.12 8.06
CA ALA A 46 10.24 -12.78 9.32
C ALA A 46 10.46 -11.86 10.54
N ASP A 47 11.57 -11.13 10.58
CA ASP A 47 11.88 -10.19 11.65
C ASP A 47 10.89 -9.01 11.74
N ARG A 48 10.20 -8.69 10.64
CA ARG A 48 9.17 -7.63 10.57
C ARG A 48 7.78 -8.06 11.03
N LEU A 49 7.47 -9.37 11.09
CA LEU A 49 6.14 -9.85 11.43
C LEU A 49 5.59 -9.31 12.76
N PRO A 50 6.36 -9.22 13.87
CA PRO A 50 5.85 -8.65 15.11
C PRO A 50 5.44 -7.19 15.01
N THR A 51 6.23 -6.38 14.30
CA THR A 51 5.93 -4.96 14.07
C THR A 51 4.70 -4.82 13.18
N ARG A 52 4.61 -5.61 12.10
CA ARG A 52 3.44 -5.67 11.23
C ARG A 52 2.16 -6.01 12.01
N ALA A 53 2.22 -7.04 12.85
CA ALA A 53 1.10 -7.42 13.70
C ALA A 53 0.70 -6.30 14.67
N ALA A 54 1.66 -5.62 15.31
CA ALA A 54 1.39 -4.52 16.22
C ALA A 54 0.70 -3.33 15.52
N VAL A 55 1.17 -2.96 14.32
CA VAL A 55 0.55 -1.91 13.48
C VAL A 55 -0.88 -2.28 13.11
N LEU A 56 -1.10 -3.47 12.57
CA LEU A 56 -2.43 -3.95 12.19
C LEU A 56 -3.39 -4.03 13.38
N HIS A 57 -2.92 -4.47 14.56
CA HIS A 57 -3.71 -4.41 15.79
C HIS A 57 -4.10 -2.99 16.20
N ALA A 58 -3.19 -2.03 16.04
CA ALA A 58 -3.50 -0.64 16.35
C ALA A 58 -4.56 -0.08 15.39
N LEU A 59 -4.42 -0.35 14.09
CA LEU A 59 -5.37 0.09 13.07
C LEU A 59 -6.74 -0.56 13.21
N ALA A 60 -6.81 -1.87 13.49
CA ALA A 60 -8.07 -2.60 13.62
C ALA A 60 -8.93 -2.15 14.81
N ARG A 61 -8.32 -1.47 15.81
CA ARG A 61 -9.04 -0.89 16.97
C ARG A 61 -9.65 0.47 16.69
N LEU A 62 -9.30 1.09 15.56
CA LEU A 62 -9.82 2.39 15.18
C LEU A 62 -11.13 2.23 14.41
N ASP A 63 -12.08 3.12 14.65
CA ASP A 63 -13.25 3.26 13.80
C ASP A 63 -12.87 4.07 12.54
N LEU A 64 -12.26 3.40 11.60
CA LEU A 64 -11.82 3.98 10.32
C LEU A 64 -12.96 4.06 9.30
N GLY A 65 -14.10 3.40 9.56
CA GLY A 65 -15.21 3.28 8.60
C GLY A 65 -14.98 2.21 7.53
N PHE A 66 -13.87 1.47 7.59
CA PHE A 66 -13.53 0.35 6.72
C PHE A 66 -12.72 -0.68 7.51
N ARG A 67 -12.59 -1.91 6.99
CA ARG A 67 -11.84 -2.97 7.64
C ARG A 67 -10.36 -2.90 7.29
N THR A 68 -9.52 -3.23 8.28
CA THR A 68 -8.11 -3.57 8.09
C THR A 68 -7.91 -5.05 8.43
N PRO A 69 -6.92 -5.76 7.84
CA PRO A 69 -6.63 -7.13 8.24
C PRO A 69 -6.30 -7.18 9.73
N GLU A 70 -7.06 -7.97 10.50
CA GLU A 70 -6.84 -8.11 11.93
C GLU A 70 -5.91 -9.30 12.20
N PRO A 71 -4.81 -9.13 12.96
CA PRO A 71 -3.97 -10.24 13.40
C PRO A 71 -4.73 -11.18 14.32
N LEU A 72 -4.91 -12.43 13.90
CA LEU A 72 -5.59 -13.48 14.65
C LEU A 72 -4.62 -14.34 15.44
N SER A 73 -3.47 -14.65 14.85
CA SER A 73 -2.39 -15.36 15.54
C SER A 73 -1.06 -15.14 14.83
N GLN A 74 0.03 -15.27 15.57
CA GLN A 74 1.39 -15.28 15.03
C GLN A 74 2.20 -16.36 15.74
N GLY A 75 3.21 -16.89 15.06
CA GLY A 75 4.08 -17.90 15.67
C GLY A 75 5.31 -18.18 14.81
N GLY A 76 6.12 -19.11 15.33
CA GLY A 76 7.46 -19.34 14.82
C GLY A 76 8.35 -18.12 15.02
N ALA A 77 9.61 -18.36 15.39
CA ALA A 77 10.58 -17.28 15.47
C ALA A 77 11.83 -17.66 14.68
N PRO A 78 12.53 -16.70 14.07
CA PRO A 78 13.79 -16.97 13.39
C PRO A 78 14.75 -17.71 14.32
N GLY A 79 15.32 -18.84 13.85
CA GLY A 79 16.28 -19.65 14.61
C GLY A 79 15.69 -20.68 15.57
N THR A 80 14.36 -20.78 15.73
CA THR A 80 13.72 -21.81 16.60
C THR A 80 13.46 -23.14 15.90
N GLY A 81 13.67 -23.22 14.59
CA GLY A 81 13.31 -24.38 13.76
C GLY A 81 11.81 -24.44 13.40
N GLU A 82 11.02 -23.47 13.86
CA GLU A 82 9.62 -23.31 13.47
C GLU A 82 9.48 -22.27 12.35
N THR A 83 8.60 -22.56 11.40
CA THR A 83 8.30 -21.61 10.31
C THR A 83 7.57 -20.38 10.86
N PRO A 84 8.11 -19.15 10.70
CA PRO A 84 7.41 -17.94 11.09
C PRO A 84 6.13 -17.75 10.29
N PHE A 85 5.07 -17.25 10.93
CA PHE A 85 3.80 -16.96 10.26
C PHE A 85 3.03 -15.85 10.97
N LEU A 86 2.15 -15.19 10.21
CA LEU A 86 1.12 -14.30 10.72
C LEU A 86 -0.21 -14.70 10.08
N VAL A 87 -1.24 -14.94 10.89
CA VAL A 87 -2.61 -15.20 10.44
C VAL A 87 -3.41 -13.93 10.61
N LEU A 88 -4.09 -13.52 9.54
CA LEU A 88 -4.91 -12.32 9.47
C LEU A 88 -6.37 -12.70 9.17
N SER A 89 -7.31 -11.86 9.58
CA SER A 89 -8.68 -11.93 9.08
C SER A 89 -8.72 -11.66 7.57
N ARG A 90 -9.53 -12.41 6.84
CA ARG A 90 -9.79 -12.15 5.42
C ARG A 90 -10.82 -11.04 5.28
N ILE A 91 -10.51 -10.03 4.47
CA ILE A 91 -11.46 -8.98 4.11
C ILE A 91 -12.18 -9.40 2.82
N PRO A 92 -13.52 -9.41 2.80
CA PRO A 92 -14.28 -9.72 1.59
C PRO A 92 -14.21 -8.56 0.58
N GLY A 93 -14.54 -8.86 -0.66
CA GLY A 93 -14.57 -7.87 -1.74
C GLY A 93 -13.50 -8.09 -2.80
N GLN A 94 -13.52 -7.20 -3.79
CA GLN A 94 -12.59 -7.21 -4.91
C GLN A 94 -12.13 -5.79 -5.22
N PRO A 95 -10.93 -5.60 -5.80
CA PRO A 95 -10.52 -4.31 -6.35
C PRO A 95 -11.53 -3.76 -7.35
N LEU A 96 -11.81 -2.46 -7.28
CA LEU A 96 -12.73 -1.80 -8.20
C LEU A 96 -12.01 -1.51 -9.51
N LYS A 97 -12.62 -1.93 -10.63
CA LYS A 97 -12.09 -1.61 -11.95
C LYS A 97 -12.36 -0.16 -12.31
N ALA A 98 -11.41 0.49 -12.98
CA ALA A 98 -11.50 1.90 -13.35
C ALA A 98 -12.68 2.20 -14.26
N ASP A 99 -13.11 1.25 -15.11
CA ASP A 99 -14.26 1.41 -16.01
C ASP A 99 -15.61 1.54 -15.27
N ALA A 100 -15.71 1.03 -14.04
CA ALA A 100 -16.89 1.23 -13.20
C ALA A 100 -17.13 2.72 -12.86
N LEU A 101 -16.09 3.54 -12.86
CA LEU A 101 -16.18 4.98 -12.59
C LEU A 101 -16.72 5.81 -13.75
N ASN A 102 -17.06 5.19 -14.89
CA ASN A 102 -17.75 5.86 -15.98
C ASN A 102 -19.20 6.22 -15.61
N ASP A 103 -19.79 5.55 -14.63
CA ASP A 103 -21.10 5.91 -14.08
C ASP A 103 -20.95 7.06 -13.05
N ALA A 104 -21.76 8.11 -13.23
CA ALA A 104 -21.68 9.31 -12.39
C ALA A 104 -22.06 9.04 -10.93
N HIS A 105 -23.00 8.13 -10.68
CA HIS A 105 -23.40 7.77 -9.30
C HIS A 105 -22.33 6.91 -8.62
N VAL A 106 -21.68 6.03 -9.39
CA VAL A 106 -20.58 5.20 -8.89
C VAL A 106 -19.39 6.06 -8.51
N ILE A 107 -18.93 6.95 -9.40
CA ILE A 107 -17.77 7.79 -9.09
C ILE A 107 -18.02 8.74 -7.91
N ASP A 108 -19.23 9.27 -7.76
CA ASP A 108 -19.60 10.10 -6.60
C ASP A 108 -19.58 9.30 -5.30
N SER A 109 -20.14 8.08 -5.32
CA SER A 109 -20.12 7.16 -4.17
C SER A 109 -18.70 6.77 -3.78
N VAL A 110 -17.86 6.44 -4.75
CA VAL A 110 -16.46 6.06 -4.53
C VAL A 110 -15.67 7.26 -3.99
N ALA A 111 -15.86 8.45 -4.55
CA ALA A 111 -15.19 9.66 -4.08
C ALA A 111 -15.53 9.98 -2.61
N ALA A 112 -16.80 9.84 -2.23
CA ALA A 112 -17.23 10.07 -0.85
C ALA A 112 -16.58 9.08 0.13
N GLN A 113 -16.44 7.81 -0.27
CA GLN A 113 -15.85 6.79 0.57
C GLN A 113 -14.32 6.95 0.68
N TYR A 114 -13.61 7.32 -0.39
CA TYR A 114 -12.19 7.69 -0.31
C TYR A 114 -11.96 8.94 0.54
N ALA A 115 -12.81 9.96 0.44
CA ALA A 115 -12.71 11.15 1.29
C ALA A 115 -12.90 10.79 2.77
N ALA A 116 -13.83 9.89 3.08
CA ALA A 116 -14.06 9.40 4.44
C ALA A 116 -12.87 8.57 4.95
N LEU A 117 -12.31 7.68 4.11
CA LEU A 117 -11.11 6.89 4.40
C LEU A 117 -9.93 7.80 4.77
N LEU A 118 -9.58 8.74 3.90
CA LEU A 118 -8.45 9.65 4.12
C LEU A 118 -8.67 10.53 5.37
N SER A 119 -9.91 10.95 5.63
CA SER A 119 -10.26 11.67 6.85
C SER A 119 -10.10 10.79 8.10
N GLY A 120 -10.42 9.49 8.00
CA GLY A 120 -10.19 8.50 9.05
C GLY A 120 -8.70 8.36 9.36
N LEU A 121 -7.86 8.20 8.32
CA LEU A 121 -6.41 8.11 8.46
C LEU A 121 -5.78 9.39 9.04
N ALA A 122 -6.28 10.56 8.64
CA ALA A 122 -5.83 11.83 9.20
C ALA A 122 -6.16 11.93 10.71
N ARG A 123 -7.38 11.51 11.13
CA ARG A 123 -7.75 11.46 12.55
C ARG A 123 -6.89 10.46 13.32
N ALA A 124 -6.63 9.27 12.74
CA ALA A 124 -5.75 8.27 13.33
C ALA A 124 -4.34 8.82 13.58
N GLY A 125 -3.82 9.64 12.69
CA GLY A 125 -2.53 10.31 12.85
C GLY A 125 -2.45 11.30 14.01
N ALA A 126 -3.58 11.72 14.56
CA ALA A 126 -3.64 12.55 15.76
C ALA A 126 -3.74 11.73 17.07
N ASP A 127 -3.99 10.42 16.99
CA ASP A 127 -4.09 9.52 18.16
C ASP A 127 -2.69 9.15 18.66
N GLU A 128 -2.43 9.40 19.95
CA GLU A 128 -1.12 9.13 20.57
C GLU A 128 -0.79 7.64 20.60
N THR A 129 -1.77 6.76 20.74
CA THR A 129 -1.55 5.29 20.77
C THR A 129 -1.17 4.77 19.39
N VAL A 130 -1.72 5.34 18.33
CA VAL A 130 -1.36 5.07 16.95
C VAL A 130 0.03 5.59 16.63
N ARG A 131 0.33 6.82 17.04
CA ARG A 131 1.66 7.43 16.84
C ARG A 131 2.78 6.70 17.56
N ALA A 132 2.48 5.99 18.65
CA ALA A 132 3.46 5.18 19.36
C ALA A 132 3.87 3.89 18.63
N VAL A 133 3.06 3.44 17.68
CA VAL A 133 3.24 2.15 16.98
C VAL A 133 3.59 2.34 15.51
N ILE A 134 2.96 3.32 14.83
CA ILE A 134 3.20 3.56 13.40
C ILE A 134 4.53 4.31 13.23
N PRO A 135 5.43 3.82 12.36
CA PRO A 135 6.69 4.49 12.09
C PRO A 135 6.47 5.87 11.48
N GLN A 136 7.35 6.79 11.79
CA GLN A 136 7.34 8.10 11.16
C GLN A 136 8.16 8.06 9.87
N ALA A 137 7.63 8.64 8.79
CA ALA A 137 8.37 8.79 7.54
C ALA A 137 9.68 9.57 7.79
N PRO A 138 10.83 9.06 7.33
CA PRO A 138 12.11 9.77 7.53
C PRO A 138 12.11 11.14 6.84
N GLU A 139 12.72 12.15 7.48
CA GLU A 139 12.82 13.49 6.91
C GLU A 139 13.59 13.50 5.56
N ASP A 140 14.50 12.57 5.40
CA ASP A 140 15.32 12.44 4.20
C ASP A 140 14.82 11.36 3.22
N HIS A 141 13.57 10.92 3.36
CA HIS A 141 12.98 9.85 2.53
C HIS A 141 13.13 10.14 1.03
N TRP A 142 12.68 11.29 0.55
CA TRP A 142 12.74 11.64 -0.87
C TRP A 142 14.17 11.86 -1.37
N ARG A 143 15.05 12.39 -0.53
CA ARG A 143 16.47 12.53 -0.87
C ARG A 143 17.13 11.17 -1.03
N ARG A 144 16.91 10.23 -0.10
CA ARG A 144 17.43 8.86 -0.22
C ARG A 144 16.89 8.17 -1.46
N PHE A 145 15.60 8.29 -1.71
CA PHE A 145 15.00 7.75 -2.94
C PHE A 145 15.69 8.30 -4.19
N ALA A 146 15.91 9.61 -4.27
CA ALA A 146 16.58 10.24 -5.40
C ALA A 146 18.04 9.74 -5.57
N ASP A 147 18.77 9.59 -4.47
CA ASP A 147 20.14 9.06 -4.47
C ASP A 147 20.17 7.59 -4.92
N ASP A 148 19.26 6.77 -4.45
CA ASP A 148 19.11 5.37 -4.85
C ASP A 148 18.78 5.24 -6.35
N VAL A 149 17.84 6.02 -6.87
CA VAL A 149 17.52 6.06 -8.30
C VAL A 149 18.74 6.41 -9.14
N ARG A 150 19.52 7.41 -8.74
CA ARG A 150 20.75 7.79 -9.44
C ARG A 150 21.80 6.67 -9.41
N ALA A 151 21.96 6.02 -8.27
CA ALA A 151 22.95 4.97 -8.08
C ALA A 151 22.58 3.67 -8.83
N GLU A 152 21.31 3.25 -8.78
CA GLU A 152 20.90 1.93 -9.24
C GLU A 152 20.29 1.95 -10.64
N LEU A 153 19.53 2.99 -11.02
CA LEU A 153 18.77 3.01 -12.26
C LEU A 153 19.42 3.80 -13.41
N PHE A 154 20.22 4.83 -13.14
CA PHE A 154 20.76 5.71 -14.19
C PHE A 154 21.61 4.96 -15.23
N GLN A 155 22.33 3.94 -14.81
CA GLN A 155 23.11 3.09 -15.73
C GLN A 155 22.24 2.32 -16.74
N LEU A 156 20.95 2.12 -16.42
CA LEU A 156 19.97 1.41 -17.24
C LEU A 156 19.17 2.34 -18.16
N MET A 157 19.37 3.66 -18.06
CA MET A 157 18.63 4.70 -18.79
C MET A 157 19.44 5.30 -19.94
N SER A 158 18.73 5.75 -20.97
CA SER A 158 19.30 6.62 -22.01
C SER A 158 19.67 8.00 -21.47
N GLY A 159 20.40 8.80 -22.25
CA GLY A 159 20.71 10.19 -21.88
C GLY A 159 19.46 11.05 -21.68
N SER A 160 18.45 10.92 -22.55
CA SER A 160 17.15 11.59 -22.42
C SER A 160 16.35 11.08 -21.24
N GLY A 161 16.42 9.76 -20.94
CA GLY A 161 15.78 9.16 -19.78
C GLY A 161 16.33 9.71 -18.47
N ARG A 162 17.65 9.83 -18.35
CA ARG A 162 18.29 10.44 -17.16
C ARG A 162 17.86 11.90 -16.96
N LEU A 163 17.79 12.69 -18.05
CA LEU A 163 17.32 14.08 -17.98
C LEU A 163 15.84 14.18 -17.56
N ARG A 164 15.03 13.20 -17.96
CA ARG A 164 13.64 13.10 -17.51
C ARG A 164 13.58 12.75 -16.01
N ALA A 165 14.30 11.71 -15.59
CA ALA A 165 14.37 11.28 -14.19
C ALA A 165 14.86 12.43 -13.27
N GLU A 166 15.92 13.16 -13.65
CA GLU A 166 16.38 14.32 -12.86
C GLU A 166 15.32 15.39 -12.68
N ARG A 167 14.49 15.67 -13.68
CA ARG A 167 13.40 16.64 -13.52
C ARG A 167 12.31 16.15 -12.57
N GLU A 168 12.00 14.86 -12.60
CA GLU A 168 11.01 14.24 -11.72
C GLU A 168 11.55 14.19 -10.28
N LEU A 169 12.83 13.83 -10.09
CA LEU A 169 13.48 13.84 -8.78
C LEU A 169 13.60 15.26 -8.21
N ALA A 170 13.97 16.24 -9.03
CA ALA A 170 14.05 17.65 -8.61
C ALA A 170 12.70 18.22 -8.14
N ALA A 171 11.57 17.68 -8.62
CA ALA A 171 10.25 18.06 -8.12
C ALA A 171 10.00 17.63 -6.68
N LEU A 172 10.76 16.65 -6.17
CA LEU A 172 10.70 16.19 -4.78
C LEU A 172 11.54 17.06 -3.82
N ASP A 173 12.56 17.78 -4.32
CA ASP A 173 13.52 18.55 -3.51
C ASP A 173 12.88 19.70 -2.74
N GLY A 174 11.74 20.06 -2.84
CA GLY A 174 11.08 21.13 -2.08
C GLY A 174 9.89 20.66 -1.29
N LEU A 175 9.65 19.37 -1.24
CA LEU A 175 8.51 18.83 -0.52
C LEU A 175 8.69 19.01 0.99
N PRO A 176 7.65 19.48 1.70
CA PRO A 176 7.72 19.61 3.15
C PRO A 176 7.75 18.22 3.79
N HIS A 177 8.47 18.09 4.90
CA HIS A 177 8.36 16.91 5.75
C HIS A 177 7.06 16.97 6.57
N VAL A 178 6.09 16.16 6.17
CA VAL A 178 4.74 16.10 6.76
C VAL A 178 4.58 14.77 7.47
N THR A 179 4.14 14.78 8.75
CA THR A 179 4.00 13.58 9.59
C THR A 179 2.77 13.63 10.49
N HIS A 180 1.71 14.29 10.03
CA HIS A 180 0.52 14.49 10.85
C HIS A 180 -0.64 13.52 10.57
N ALA A 181 -0.54 12.72 9.51
CA ALA A 181 -1.56 11.74 9.14
C ALA A 181 -0.94 10.33 9.10
N VAL A 182 -1.76 9.32 9.33
CA VAL A 182 -1.42 7.97 8.88
C VAL A 182 -1.54 7.97 7.36
N VAL A 183 -0.53 7.49 6.69
CA VAL A 183 -0.47 7.29 5.24
C VAL A 183 -0.29 5.80 5.00
N HIS A 184 -1.07 5.24 4.09
CA HIS A 184 -0.96 3.84 3.70
C HIS A 184 0.38 3.56 3.00
N GLY A 185 0.81 4.52 2.16
CA GLY A 185 2.05 4.45 1.38
C GLY A 185 1.90 3.78 0.02
N ASP A 186 0.90 2.90 -0.13
CA ASP A 186 0.57 2.20 -1.37
C ASP A 186 -0.96 2.03 -1.52
N LEU A 187 -1.73 3.14 -1.49
CA LEU A 187 -3.18 3.13 -1.59
C LEU A 187 -3.66 3.01 -3.06
N GLY A 188 -3.10 2.05 -3.78
CA GLY A 188 -3.48 1.69 -5.14
C GLY A 188 -4.82 0.95 -5.20
N ALA A 189 -5.38 0.82 -6.41
CA ALA A 189 -6.66 0.15 -6.62
C ALA A 189 -6.67 -1.29 -6.11
N GLU A 190 -5.56 -1.99 -6.25
CA GLU A 190 -5.35 -3.39 -5.88
C GLU A 190 -5.44 -3.63 -4.38
N ASN A 191 -5.12 -2.63 -3.57
CA ASN A 191 -5.11 -2.70 -2.11
C ASN A 191 -6.43 -2.28 -1.48
N VAL A 192 -7.40 -1.78 -2.27
CA VAL A 192 -8.70 -1.31 -1.77
C VAL A 192 -9.81 -2.23 -2.27
N LEU A 193 -10.49 -2.89 -1.32
CA LEU A 193 -11.52 -3.87 -1.62
C LEU A 193 -12.93 -3.29 -1.51
N TRP A 194 -13.76 -3.67 -2.47
CA TRP A 194 -15.15 -3.20 -2.61
C TRP A 194 -16.11 -4.37 -2.73
N GLU A 195 -17.29 -4.21 -2.14
CA GLU A 195 -18.44 -5.08 -2.34
C GLU A 195 -19.57 -4.27 -2.98
N TRP A 196 -20.32 -4.90 -3.89
CA TRP A 196 -21.47 -4.26 -4.51
C TRP A 196 -22.71 -4.46 -3.66
N ALA A 197 -23.40 -3.37 -3.31
CA ALA A 197 -24.66 -3.38 -2.58
C ALA A 197 -25.59 -2.32 -3.20
N ASP A 198 -26.82 -2.72 -3.52
CA ASP A 198 -27.85 -1.84 -4.11
C ASP A 198 -27.38 -1.09 -5.37
N GLY A 199 -26.55 -1.73 -6.18
CA GLY A 199 -26.02 -1.17 -7.44
C GLY A 199 -24.86 -0.18 -7.26
N LEU A 200 -24.36 0.02 -6.04
CA LEU A 200 -23.22 0.88 -5.74
C LEU A 200 -22.09 0.11 -5.03
N PRO A 201 -20.81 0.47 -5.28
CA PRO A 201 -19.69 -0.10 -4.55
C PRO A 201 -19.66 0.46 -3.11
N ARG A 202 -19.44 -0.45 -2.16
CA ARG A 202 -19.19 -0.17 -0.75
C ARG A 202 -17.78 -0.57 -0.40
N LEU A 203 -17.04 0.35 0.19
CA LEU A 203 -15.68 0.08 0.67
C LEU A 203 -15.74 -1.00 1.75
N SER A 204 -15.13 -2.14 1.48
CA SER A 204 -15.06 -3.27 2.40
C SER A 204 -13.84 -3.16 3.31
N GLY A 205 -12.68 -2.88 2.73
CA GLY A 205 -11.46 -2.68 3.50
C GLY A 205 -10.23 -2.40 2.66
N VAL A 206 -9.11 -2.22 3.36
CA VAL A 206 -7.81 -1.90 2.77
C VAL A 206 -6.78 -2.93 3.19
N LEU A 207 -6.02 -3.45 2.23
CA LEU A 207 -4.98 -4.46 2.39
C LEU A 207 -3.59 -3.82 2.36
N ASP A 208 -2.58 -4.61 2.67
CA ASP A 208 -1.15 -4.33 2.46
C ASP A 208 -0.64 -3.02 3.11
N TRP A 209 -0.57 -3.06 4.43
CA TRP A 209 -0.11 -1.97 5.28
C TRP A 209 1.41 -2.02 5.57
N ASP A 210 2.22 -2.59 4.67
CA ASP A 210 3.65 -2.78 4.92
C ASP A 210 4.46 -1.48 4.84
N ASP A 211 3.98 -0.51 4.05
CA ASP A 211 4.59 0.82 3.89
C ASP A 211 3.92 1.92 4.73
N VAL A 212 3.03 1.52 5.66
CA VAL A 212 2.32 2.48 6.50
C VAL A 212 3.25 3.34 7.34
N ALA A 213 3.02 4.65 7.32
CA ALA A 213 3.80 5.61 8.10
C ALA A 213 2.94 6.79 8.58
N LEU A 214 3.47 7.54 9.53
CA LEU A 214 3.04 8.92 9.75
C LEU A 214 3.72 9.78 8.68
N GLY A 215 2.96 10.27 7.72
CA GLY A 215 3.47 10.87 6.50
C GLY A 215 2.59 11.96 5.90
N ASP A 216 2.85 12.24 4.61
CA ASP A 216 2.10 13.21 3.81
C ASP A 216 0.91 12.52 3.10
N PRO A 217 -0.33 12.91 3.39
CA PRO A 217 -1.52 12.39 2.68
C PRO A 217 -1.46 12.54 1.14
N ALA A 218 -0.56 13.37 0.62
CA ALA A 218 -0.34 13.49 -0.81
C ALA A 218 0.12 12.18 -1.47
N GLU A 219 0.76 11.28 -0.72
CA GLU A 219 1.20 9.96 -1.20
C GLU A 219 0.00 9.08 -1.56
N ASP A 220 -0.95 8.93 -0.64
CA ASP A 220 -2.18 8.16 -0.88
C ASP A 220 -3.06 8.79 -1.97
N LEU A 221 -3.15 10.13 -2.00
CA LEU A 221 -3.87 10.85 -3.06
C LEU A 221 -3.20 10.67 -4.43
N ALA A 222 -1.87 10.57 -4.49
CA ALA A 222 -1.14 10.27 -5.71
C ALA A 222 -1.44 8.86 -6.21
N ALA A 223 -1.50 7.86 -5.32
CA ALA A 223 -1.85 6.47 -5.64
C ALA A 223 -3.30 6.35 -6.16
N ILE A 224 -4.27 7.00 -5.51
CA ILE A 224 -5.66 7.08 -5.99
C ILE A 224 -5.72 7.71 -7.38
N SER A 225 -4.98 8.81 -7.59
CA SER A 225 -4.93 9.49 -8.90
C SER A 225 -4.28 8.65 -9.98
N ALA A 226 -3.27 7.85 -9.65
CA ALA A 226 -2.64 6.94 -10.60
C ALA A 226 -3.57 5.81 -11.01
N SER A 227 -4.31 5.24 -10.07
CA SER A 227 -5.24 4.12 -10.29
C SER A 227 -6.49 4.53 -11.09
N TYR A 228 -7.06 5.69 -10.77
CA TYR A 228 -8.41 6.05 -11.24
C TYR A 228 -8.49 7.37 -12.01
N GLY A 229 -7.37 8.05 -12.16
CA GLY A 229 -7.29 9.28 -12.93
C GLY A 229 -7.69 10.55 -12.17
N PRO A 230 -7.60 11.70 -12.87
CA PRO A 230 -7.74 13.01 -12.24
C PRO A 230 -9.18 13.36 -11.86
N GLU A 231 -10.20 12.74 -12.49
CA GLU A 231 -11.60 13.07 -12.21
C GLU A 231 -12.02 12.56 -10.83
N LEU A 232 -11.65 11.33 -10.45
CA LEU A 232 -11.89 10.83 -9.10
C LEU A 232 -11.13 11.68 -8.07
N LEU A 233 -9.84 11.95 -8.30
CA LEU A 233 -9.05 12.79 -7.40
C LEU A 233 -9.71 14.15 -7.15
N LYS A 234 -10.19 14.82 -8.20
CA LYS A 234 -10.89 16.11 -8.10
C LYS A 234 -12.11 16.02 -7.18
N ARG A 235 -12.92 14.95 -7.31
CA ARG A 235 -14.11 14.74 -6.48
C ARG A 235 -13.73 14.46 -5.02
N VAL A 236 -12.73 13.61 -4.79
CA VAL A 236 -12.21 13.32 -3.44
C VAL A 236 -11.74 14.61 -2.76
N LEU A 237 -10.94 15.44 -3.46
CA LEU A 237 -10.46 16.72 -2.92
C LEU A 237 -11.60 17.72 -2.65
N ALA A 238 -12.65 17.73 -3.47
CA ALA A 238 -13.79 18.61 -3.25
C ALA A 238 -14.59 18.26 -1.98
N LEU A 239 -14.56 17.00 -1.56
CA LEU A 239 -15.26 16.50 -0.36
C LEU A 239 -14.37 16.57 0.90
N GLY A 240 -13.06 16.63 0.74
CA GLY A 240 -12.08 16.68 1.84
C GLY A 240 -11.64 18.11 2.18
N ALA A 241 -10.37 18.26 2.53
CA ALA A 241 -9.77 19.55 2.99
C ALA A 241 -9.62 20.62 1.89
N GLY A 242 -10.22 20.42 0.74
CA GLY A 242 -10.14 21.32 -0.41
C GLY A 242 -8.87 21.13 -1.28
N SER A 243 -8.92 21.62 -2.50
CA SER A 243 -7.76 21.59 -3.41
C SER A 243 -6.90 22.83 -3.21
N HIS A 244 -5.90 22.74 -2.35
CA HIS A 244 -4.88 23.77 -2.25
C HIS A 244 -3.82 23.55 -3.32
N ARG A 245 -3.34 24.62 -3.98
CA ARG A 245 -2.31 24.54 -5.02
C ARG A 245 -1.09 23.73 -4.58
N GLU A 246 -0.66 23.91 -3.33
CA GLU A 246 0.49 23.22 -2.76
C GLU A 246 0.25 21.70 -2.64
N LEU A 247 -0.93 21.27 -2.22
CA LEU A 247 -1.29 19.85 -2.15
C LEU A 247 -1.28 19.21 -3.55
N LEU A 248 -1.87 19.89 -4.54
CA LEU A 248 -1.86 19.41 -5.92
C LEU A 248 -0.44 19.31 -6.48
N ALA A 249 0.45 20.27 -6.14
CA ALA A 249 1.85 20.22 -6.55
C ALA A 249 2.58 19.02 -5.93
N ARG A 250 2.35 18.72 -4.63
CA ARG A 250 2.92 17.54 -3.97
C ARG A 250 2.42 16.24 -4.61
N ILE A 251 1.10 16.10 -4.81
CA ILE A 251 0.51 14.95 -5.48
C ILE A 251 1.15 14.74 -6.86
N ALA A 252 1.30 15.79 -7.64
CA ALA A 252 1.89 15.72 -8.98
C ALA A 252 3.37 15.31 -8.95
N ALA A 253 4.16 15.86 -8.01
CA ALA A 253 5.56 15.52 -7.83
C ALA A 253 5.72 14.03 -7.46
N ILE A 254 5.00 13.57 -6.45
CA ILE A 254 5.06 12.17 -5.97
C ILE A 254 4.61 11.21 -7.07
N ARG A 255 3.45 11.46 -7.68
CA ARG A 255 2.93 10.63 -8.78
C ARG A 255 3.90 10.56 -9.96
N GLY A 256 4.61 11.66 -10.25
CA GLY A 256 5.61 11.71 -11.33
C GLY A 256 6.75 10.71 -11.16
N THR A 257 7.00 10.25 -9.95
CA THR A 257 8.08 9.30 -9.66
C THR A 257 7.65 7.84 -9.56
N PHE A 258 6.37 7.50 -9.73
CA PHE A 258 5.88 6.11 -9.52
C PHE A 258 6.58 5.10 -10.42
N ALA A 259 6.85 5.42 -11.68
CA ALA A 259 7.59 4.55 -12.57
C ALA A 259 9.06 4.33 -12.10
N LEU A 260 9.68 5.35 -11.50
CA LEU A 260 11.01 5.23 -10.89
C LEU A 260 10.96 4.41 -9.59
N GLN A 261 9.90 4.57 -8.77
CA GLN A 261 9.69 3.76 -7.58
C GLN A 261 9.54 2.29 -7.96
N GLN A 262 8.64 1.97 -8.91
CA GLN A 262 8.46 0.62 -9.43
C GLN A 262 9.78 0.03 -9.95
N ALA A 263 10.52 0.77 -10.79
CA ALA A 263 11.79 0.30 -11.32
C ALA A 263 12.85 0.05 -10.23
N LEU A 264 12.88 0.90 -9.18
CA LEU A 264 13.81 0.75 -8.07
C LEU A 264 13.50 -0.49 -7.23
N TYR A 265 12.23 -0.74 -6.94
CA TYR A 265 11.81 -1.97 -6.27
C TYR A 265 12.14 -3.20 -7.13
N ALA A 266 11.79 -3.17 -8.41
CA ALA A 266 12.00 -4.28 -9.33
C ALA A 266 13.48 -4.65 -9.49
N VAL A 267 14.41 -3.68 -9.55
CA VAL A 267 15.85 -3.98 -9.62
C VAL A 267 16.36 -4.63 -8.35
N ARG A 268 15.85 -4.24 -7.19
CA ARG A 268 16.23 -4.79 -5.88
C ARG A 268 15.70 -6.21 -5.68
N ASP A 269 14.53 -6.50 -6.24
CA ASP A 269 13.89 -7.81 -6.16
C ASP A 269 14.35 -8.76 -7.27
N GLY A 270 15.04 -8.25 -8.29
CA GLY A 270 15.47 -9.02 -9.45
C GLY A 270 14.33 -9.33 -10.43
N ASP A 271 13.24 -8.54 -10.41
CA ASP A 271 12.12 -8.65 -11.33
C ASP A 271 12.41 -7.89 -12.63
N ALA A 272 12.80 -8.63 -13.66
CA ALA A 272 13.22 -8.05 -14.95
C ALA A 272 12.03 -7.50 -15.76
N GLU A 273 10.82 -8.04 -15.59
CA GLU A 273 9.62 -7.60 -16.30
C GLU A 273 9.13 -6.28 -15.75
N GLU A 274 8.92 -6.17 -14.44
CA GLU A 274 8.55 -4.93 -13.77
C GLU A 274 9.60 -3.82 -13.95
N LEU A 275 10.89 -4.18 -13.93
CA LEU A 275 11.97 -3.24 -14.21
C LEU A 275 11.88 -2.69 -15.64
N ALA A 276 11.57 -3.55 -16.61
CA ALA A 276 11.41 -3.12 -18.00
C ALA A 276 10.23 -2.17 -18.15
N ASP A 277 9.11 -2.46 -17.51
CA ASP A 277 7.90 -1.62 -17.52
C ASP A 277 8.14 -0.27 -16.85
N GLY A 278 8.71 -0.23 -15.67
CA GLY A 278 9.03 1.00 -14.95
C GLY A 278 10.02 1.91 -15.69
N LEU A 279 10.93 1.33 -16.50
CA LEU A 279 11.90 2.06 -17.31
C LEU A 279 11.43 2.37 -18.74
N THR A 280 10.22 2.01 -19.16
CA THR A 280 9.75 2.20 -20.54
C THR A 280 9.89 3.64 -21.02
N GLY A 281 9.65 4.62 -20.16
CA GLY A 281 9.79 6.05 -20.50
C GLY A 281 11.20 6.64 -20.33
N TYR A 282 12.21 5.83 -19.98
CA TYR A 282 13.57 6.28 -19.64
C TYR A 282 14.67 5.60 -20.48
N ARG A 283 14.31 4.70 -21.38
CA ARG A 283 15.22 4.01 -22.32
C ARG A 283 15.35 4.71 -23.66
#